data_e4a47ec8e83ca9e3efbc165969def8db
#
_entry.id   e4a47ec8e83ca9e3efbc165969def8db
#
_cell.length_a   1.000
_cell.length_b   1.000
_cell.length_c   1.000
_cell.angle_alpha   90.00
_cell.angle_beta   90.00
_cell.angle_gamma   90.00
#
_symmetry.space_group_name_H-M   'P 1'
#
loop_
_entity.id
_entity.type
_entity.pdbx_description
1 polymer ?
#
loop_
_entity_poly.entity_id
_entity_poly.type
_entity_poly.pdbx_seq_one_letter_code
_entity_poly.pdbx_strand_id
1 'polypeptide(L)'
;MRICGIKLTHDGAIAVVEDGKLLFCIEQEKRDNNPRYQEIGNLDVVETVLSEHGLSVDDIDQFVIDGWDGEIESEFRTLSGLTPVILKGAPYIERADDLLHPLERTGLLIGDQSYSYQSYPHVSGHVASAYCTSPFAISGEPAYCLVWDGGMVPRLYYVRPDEARLVNCLFPVIGQMYAAAGHHFGPYKKASGADWDLGVAGKLMAYIALGSVDEGIIAVFRELYEQRFAGDTELAQDYRENVRIPERSLAAIRDFFQECVPQLEAKPQEDILASFHVFLERLLVQGMEAALLRHPIFEPRNLCISGGCALNIKWNSALRESRLFDAIWIPPFPNDSGSAIGAACCSMAANKGFLPLEWSIYSGPAVKTGDVPPGWTASPCSIAQLAGVLAENKPVVFLAGRAELGPRALGARSILAAATSPAMKDFLNAVKHREHFRPVAPICLEDRAVAVFCPGTPDPYMLFDHQTREEWRERIPAVVHLDGSARLQTIARTSAHPVAQLLIQYERLTGVPLLCNTSANYHGRGFFPDAASACEWGGVEHVWCDGLLLSKACSTGLPSSIDEPGSGGRFERAVAAPLGA
;
A
#
# COMPACT_ATOMS: atom_id res chain seq x y z
N MET A 1 12.82 -26.66 3.14
CA MET A 1 12.19 -26.46 1.82
C MET A 1 12.14 -24.96 1.55
N ARG A 2 12.78 -24.55 0.45
CA ARG A 2 12.78 -23.15 -0.02
C ARG A 2 11.74 -22.97 -1.11
N ILE A 3 10.84 -22.04 -0.90
CA ILE A 3 9.76 -21.70 -1.82
C ILE A 3 10.01 -20.27 -2.33
N CYS A 4 10.05 -20.12 -3.66
CA CYS A 4 10.15 -18.82 -4.31
C CYS A 4 8.77 -18.42 -4.85
N GLY A 5 8.10 -17.48 -4.18
CA GLY A 5 6.85 -16.87 -4.64
C GLY A 5 7.13 -15.69 -5.55
N ILE A 6 6.40 -15.59 -6.67
CA ILE A 6 6.60 -14.59 -7.72
C ILE A 6 5.26 -13.97 -8.08
N LYS A 7 5.19 -12.64 -8.00
CA LYS A 7 4.14 -11.80 -8.58
C LYS A 7 4.68 -11.18 -9.86
N LEU A 8 4.15 -11.56 -11.02
CA LEU A 8 4.66 -11.09 -12.32
C LEU A 8 3.98 -9.79 -12.78
N THR A 9 2.69 -9.66 -12.55
CA THR A 9 1.86 -8.50 -12.97
C THR A 9 2.13 -7.26 -12.11
N HIS A 10 1.26 -6.25 -12.13
CA HIS A 10 1.45 -5.04 -11.31
C HIS A 10 1.79 -5.37 -9.85
N ASP A 11 2.50 -4.48 -9.17
CA ASP A 11 3.11 -4.72 -7.86
C ASP A 11 4.08 -5.93 -7.88
N GLY A 12 4.82 -6.09 -8.97
CA GLY A 12 5.74 -7.20 -9.18
C GLY A 12 6.70 -7.40 -8.02
N ALA A 13 6.83 -8.64 -7.55
CA ALA A 13 7.66 -8.97 -6.39
C ALA A 13 8.16 -10.42 -6.42
N ILE A 14 9.29 -10.65 -5.75
CA ILE A 14 9.91 -11.98 -5.54
C ILE A 14 10.10 -12.17 -4.04
N ALA A 15 9.53 -13.23 -3.48
CA ALA A 15 9.66 -13.58 -2.06
C ALA A 15 10.26 -14.98 -1.92
N VAL A 16 11.19 -15.17 -1.00
CA VAL A 16 11.72 -16.49 -0.66
C VAL A 16 11.40 -16.82 0.79
N VAL A 17 10.73 -17.96 0.96
CA VAL A 17 10.38 -18.54 2.26
C VAL A 17 11.17 -19.84 2.44
N GLU A 18 11.90 -19.98 3.54
CA GLU A 18 12.63 -21.19 3.91
C GLU A 18 12.08 -21.73 5.23
N ASP A 19 11.52 -22.92 5.21
CA ASP A 19 11.01 -23.63 6.39
C ASP A 19 10.09 -22.78 7.30
N GLY A 20 9.21 -21.99 6.68
CA GLY A 20 8.28 -21.11 7.40
C GLY A 20 8.86 -19.77 7.80
N LYS A 21 10.01 -19.39 7.29
CA LYS A 21 10.65 -18.09 7.52
C LYS A 21 10.81 -17.32 6.21
N LEU A 22 10.32 -16.07 6.18
CA LEU A 22 10.56 -15.15 5.08
C LEU A 22 12.03 -14.66 5.13
N LEU A 23 12.82 -15.03 4.14
CA LEU A 23 14.20 -14.57 4.01
C LEU A 23 14.23 -13.13 3.45
N PHE A 24 13.43 -12.89 2.41
CA PHE A 24 13.24 -11.57 1.80
C PHE A 24 11.99 -11.53 0.93
N CYS A 25 11.51 -10.30 0.66
CA CYS A 25 10.55 -10.01 -0.40
C CYS A 25 10.99 -8.73 -1.11
N ILE A 26 11.32 -8.84 -2.39
CA ILE A 26 11.84 -7.75 -3.20
C ILE A 26 10.75 -7.27 -4.15
N GLU A 27 10.13 -6.16 -3.80
CA GLU A 27 9.18 -5.45 -4.65
C GLU A 27 9.93 -4.71 -5.76
N GLN A 28 9.55 -4.92 -7.01
CA GLN A 28 10.23 -4.39 -8.19
C GLN A 28 10.32 -2.86 -8.17
N GLU A 29 9.28 -2.17 -7.71
CA GLU A 29 9.27 -0.71 -7.58
C GLU A 29 10.35 -0.16 -6.64
N LYS A 30 10.77 -0.96 -5.63
CA LYS A 30 11.73 -0.53 -4.59
C LYS A 30 13.18 -0.86 -4.90
N ARG A 31 13.43 -1.56 -6.01
CA ARG A 31 14.76 -2.09 -6.32
C ARG A 31 15.70 -1.04 -6.90
N ASP A 32 15.22 -0.27 -7.89
CA ASP A 32 16.07 0.66 -8.66
C ASP A 32 15.29 1.95 -9.07
N ASN A 33 14.56 2.60 -8.15
CA ASN A 33 13.70 3.74 -8.47
C ASN A 33 12.69 3.46 -9.60
N ASN A 34 12.23 2.22 -9.74
CA ASN A 34 11.27 1.86 -10.77
C ASN A 34 9.92 2.59 -10.57
N PRO A 35 9.13 2.73 -11.63
CA PRO A 35 7.76 3.22 -11.49
C PRO A 35 6.97 2.44 -10.44
N ARG A 36 6.03 3.12 -9.77
CA ARG A 36 5.11 2.44 -8.86
C ARG A 36 4.29 1.40 -9.61
N TYR A 37 3.97 0.32 -8.92
CA TYR A 37 3.22 -0.82 -9.46
C TYR A 37 3.94 -1.54 -10.61
N GLN A 38 5.27 -1.38 -10.73
CA GLN A 38 6.05 -2.01 -11.77
C GLN A 38 5.89 -3.54 -11.74
N GLU A 39 5.59 -4.11 -12.89
CA GLU A 39 5.55 -5.56 -13.11
C GLU A 39 6.96 -6.16 -13.26
N ILE A 40 7.06 -7.49 -13.19
CA ILE A 40 8.27 -8.23 -13.56
C ILE A 40 8.12 -8.62 -15.05
N GLY A 41 8.49 -7.70 -15.93
CA GLY A 41 8.47 -7.93 -17.39
C GLY A 41 9.60 -8.82 -17.90
N ASN A 42 10.64 -9.09 -17.08
CA ASN A 42 11.79 -9.93 -17.47
C ASN A 42 12.12 -10.91 -16.35
N LEU A 43 12.10 -12.22 -16.67
CA LEU A 43 12.35 -13.31 -15.73
C LEU A 43 13.81 -13.38 -15.24
N ASP A 44 14.78 -12.78 -15.95
CA ASP A 44 16.19 -12.71 -15.49
C ASP A 44 16.30 -11.97 -14.14
N VAL A 45 15.31 -11.17 -13.80
CA VAL A 45 15.22 -10.51 -12.48
C VAL A 45 15.17 -11.51 -11.34
N VAL A 46 14.56 -12.70 -11.55
CA VAL A 46 14.47 -13.74 -10.52
C VAL A 46 15.86 -14.25 -10.14
N GLU A 47 16.67 -14.64 -11.14
CA GLU A 47 18.04 -15.08 -10.90
C GLU A 47 18.90 -13.98 -10.26
N THR A 48 18.76 -12.74 -10.74
CA THR A 48 19.49 -11.59 -10.19
C THR A 48 19.14 -11.36 -8.71
N VAL A 49 17.85 -11.38 -8.36
CA VAL A 49 17.41 -11.18 -6.97
C VAL A 49 17.88 -12.32 -6.07
N LEU A 50 17.82 -13.58 -6.53
CA LEU A 50 18.34 -14.72 -5.77
C LEU A 50 19.84 -14.54 -5.51
N SER A 51 20.62 -14.22 -6.55
CA SER A 51 22.08 -14.01 -6.45
C SER A 51 22.45 -12.86 -5.52
N GLU A 52 21.75 -11.74 -5.56
CA GLU A 52 21.92 -10.59 -4.64
C GLU A 52 21.73 -11.00 -3.17
N HIS A 53 21.04 -12.12 -2.91
CA HIS A 53 20.78 -12.65 -1.57
C HIS A 53 21.57 -13.94 -1.27
N GLY A 54 22.58 -14.27 -2.10
CA GLY A 54 23.46 -15.40 -1.89
C GLY A 54 22.81 -16.76 -2.18
N LEU A 55 21.77 -16.79 -3.00
CA LEU A 55 21.09 -17.99 -3.47
C LEU A 55 21.29 -18.17 -4.97
N SER A 56 21.30 -19.40 -5.42
CA SER A 56 21.17 -19.78 -6.82
C SER A 56 19.75 -20.25 -7.13
N VAL A 57 19.41 -20.36 -8.39
CA VAL A 57 18.12 -20.91 -8.82
C VAL A 57 17.95 -22.36 -8.37
N ASP A 58 19.07 -23.14 -8.34
CA ASP A 58 19.08 -24.54 -7.90
C ASP A 58 18.89 -24.71 -6.38
N ASP A 59 18.99 -23.64 -5.60
CA ASP A 59 18.67 -23.65 -4.16
C ASP A 59 17.17 -23.61 -3.88
N ILE A 60 16.33 -23.42 -4.90
CA ILE A 60 14.87 -23.30 -4.77
C ILE A 60 14.21 -24.65 -5.04
N ASP A 61 13.52 -25.17 -4.03
CA ASP A 61 12.79 -26.44 -4.14
C ASP A 61 11.48 -26.30 -4.91
N GLN A 62 10.82 -25.13 -4.80
CA GLN A 62 9.51 -24.87 -5.42
C GLN A 62 9.35 -23.42 -5.87
N PHE A 63 9.05 -23.21 -7.15
CA PHE A 63 8.59 -21.93 -7.69
C PHE A 63 7.05 -21.84 -7.64
N VAL A 64 6.54 -20.68 -7.23
CA VAL A 64 5.10 -20.44 -7.14
C VAL A 64 4.78 -19.08 -7.76
N ILE A 65 3.92 -19.08 -8.75
CA ILE A 65 3.45 -17.84 -9.42
C ILE A 65 2.07 -17.49 -8.88
N ASP A 66 1.88 -16.22 -8.51
CA ASP A 66 0.57 -15.70 -8.12
C ASP A 66 -0.46 -15.85 -9.25
N GLY A 67 -1.70 -16.17 -8.90
CA GLY A 67 -2.77 -16.39 -9.85
C GLY A 67 -3.18 -15.13 -10.59
N TRP A 68 -3.59 -15.31 -11.86
CA TRP A 68 -4.08 -14.23 -12.70
C TRP A 68 -5.00 -14.79 -13.78
N ASP A 69 -6.07 -14.07 -14.13
CA ASP A 69 -6.93 -14.51 -15.23
C ASP A 69 -6.18 -14.38 -16.56
N GLY A 70 -6.14 -15.48 -17.30
CA GLY A 70 -5.54 -15.52 -18.64
C GLY A 70 -4.05 -15.83 -18.65
N GLU A 71 -3.40 -15.35 -19.69
CA GLU A 71 -1.98 -15.54 -19.93
C GLU A 71 -1.19 -14.35 -19.35
N ILE A 72 -0.04 -14.66 -18.76
CA ILE A 72 0.89 -13.67 -18.22
C ILE A 72 2.07 -13.59 -19.20
N GLU A 73 2.20 -12.44 -19.84
CA GLU A 73 3.32 -12.17 -20.74
C GLU A 73 4.54 -11.72 -19.93
N SER A 74 5.70 -12.27 -20.28
CA SER A 74 7.00 -11.88 -19.73
C SER A 74 8.08 -12.10 -20.80
N GLU A 75 9.31 -11.77 -20.48
CA GLU A 75 10.46 -11.97 -21.36
C GLU A 75 11.61 -12.64 -20.59
N PHE A 76 12.52 -13.27 -21.31
CA PHE A 76 13.80 -13.73 -20.78
C PHE A 76 14.91 -13.50 -21.79
N ARG A 77 16.14 -13.39 -21.33
CA ARG A 77 17.28 -13.09 -22.19
C ARG A 77 17.88 -14.37 -22.75
N THR A 78 18.14 -14.37 -24.06
CA THR A 78 18.89 -15.40 -24.77
C THR A 78 20.13 -14.78 -25.41
N LEU A 79 20.98 -15.62 -26.01
CA LEU A 79 22.12 -15.15 -26.82
C LEU A 79 21.69 -14.27 -28.01
N SER A 80 20.47 -14.45 -28.50
CA SER A 80 19.89 -13.67 -29.64
C SER A 80 19.13 -12.43 -29.20
N GLY A 81 18.95 -12.17 -27.90
CA GLY A 81 18.21 -11.04 -27.36
C GLY A 81 17.09 -11.42 -26.41
N LEU A 82 16.13 -10.51 -26.18
CA LEU A 82 14.94 -10.79 -25.37
C LEU A 82 13.96 -11.65 -26.17
N THR A 83 13.46 -12.70 -25.53
CA THR A 83 12.50 -13.64 -26.10
C THR A 83 11.24 -13.63 -25.26
N PRO A 84 10.05 -13.41 -25.85
CA PRO A 84 8.80 -13.42 -25.12
C PRO A 84 8.47 -14.84 -24.63
N VAL A 85 7.89 -14.93 -23.45
CA VAL A 85 7.37 -16.16 -22.84
C VAL A 85 5.98 -15.90 -22.31
N ILE A 86 5.10 -16.87 -22.48
CA ILE A 86 3.73 -16.83 -21.95
C ILE A 86 3.62 -17.85 -20.85
N LEU A 87 3.31 -17.38 -19.65
CA LEU A 87 3.08 -18.21 -18.47
C LEU A 87 1.57 -18.28 -18.18
N LYS A 88 1.13 -19.39 -17.60
CA LYS A 88 -0.28 -19.57 -17.19
C LYS A 88 -0.38 -19.55 -15.69
N GLY A 89 -1.09 -18.56 -15.16
CA GLY A 89 -1.48 -18.49 -13.75
C GLY A 89 -2.75 -19.29 -13.47
N ALA A 90 -2.95 -19.65 -12.19
CA ALA A 90 -4.24 -20.07 -11.69
C ALA A 90 -5.26 -18.92 -11.82
N PRO A 91 -6.58 -19.17 -11.75
CA PRO A 91 -7.59 -18.13 -11.82
C PRO A 91 -7.41 -17.05 -10.75
N TYR A 92 -8.02 -15.88 -10.96
CA TYR A 92 -8.03 -14.81 -9.98
C TYR A 92 -8.81 -15.18 -8.71
N ILE A 93 -9.90 -15.91 -8.87
CA ILE A 93 -10.76 -16.40 -7.79
C ILE A 93 -10.76 -17.93 -7.81
N GLU A 94 -10.83 -18.55 -6.63
CA GLU A 94 -10.89 -20.01 -6.50
C GLU A 94 -12.12 -20.61 -7.20
N ARG A 95 -11.97 -21.84 -7.67
CA ARG A 95 -13.07 -22.65 -8.22
C ARG A 95 -13.44 -23.77 -7.23
N ALA A 96 -14.73 -24.06 -7.13
CA ALA A 96 -15.23 -25.19 -6.33
C ALA A 96 -14.78 -25.19 -4.86
N ASP A 97 -14.75 -24.03 -4.21
CA ASP A 97 -14.40 -23.84 -2.79
C ASP A 97 -13.02 -24.40 -2.37
N ASP A 98 -12.12 -24.60 -3.33
CA ASP A 98 -10.76 -25.10 -3.09
C ASP A 98 -9.71 -23.99 -3.28
N LEU A 99 -9.38 -23.32 -2.18
CA LEU A 99 -8.38 -22.23 -2.14
C LEU A 99 -6.95 -22.71 -2.41
N LEU A 100 -6.63 -23.95 -2.07
CA LEU A 100 -5.26 -24.47 -2.11
C LEU A 100 -5.02 -25.47 -3.24
N HIS A 101 -5.88 -25.50 -4.25
CA HIS A 101 -5.66 -26.34 -5.42
C HIS A 101 -4.68 -25.69 -6.41
N PRO A 102 -3.44 -26.20 -6.55
CA PRO A 102 -2.47 -25.61 -7.44
C PRO A 102 -2.73 -25.95 -8.90
N LEU A 103 -2.49 -24.99 -9.77
CA LEU A 103 -2.25 -25.24 -11.18
C LEU A 103 -0.76 -25.58 -11.36
N GLU A 104 -0.44 -26.84 -11.70
CA GLU A 104 0.95 -27.26 -11.96
C GLU A 104 1.33 -27.07 -13.43
N ARG A 105 2.45 -26.48 -13.70
CA ARG A 105 2.96 -26.18 -15.05
C ARG A 105 4.49 -26.30 -15.12
N THR A 106 4.98 -26.33 -16.35
CA THR A 106 6.40 -26.22 -16.71
C THR A 106 6.58 -25.02 -17.64
N GLY A 107 7.81 -24.58 -17.85
CA GLY A 107 8.11 -23.50 -18.78
C GLY A 107 8.41 -22.16 -18.10
N LEU A 108 8.65 -22.13 -16.79
CA LEU A 108 9.24 -20.98 -16.15
C LEU A 108 10.73 -20.92 -16.52
N LEU A 109 11.07 -19.99 -17.41
CA LEU A 109 12.42 -19.85 -17.94
C LEU A 109 13.23 -18.91 -17.05
N ILE A 110 14.27 -19.42 -16.42
CA ILE A 110 15.21 -18.65 -15.59
C ILE A 110 16.62 -19.04 -15.99
N GLY A 111 17.45 -18.08 -16.39
CA GLY A 111 18.72 -18.36 -17.03
C GLY A 111 18.54 -19.22 -18.29
N ASP A 112 19.33 -20.28 -18.43
CA ASP A 112 19.28 -21.20 -19.59
C ASP A 112 18.38 -22.42 -19.34
N GLN A 113 17.59 -22.45 -18.26
CA GLN A 113 16.83 -23.62 -17.84
C GLN A 113 15.33 -23.34 -17.73
N SER A 114 14.55 -24.44 -17.89
CA SER A 114 13.10 -24.43 -17.74
C SER A 114 12.69 -25.17 -16.48
N TYR A 115 11.98 -24.48 -15.59
CA TYR A 115 11.55 -25.02 -14.31
C TYR A 115 10.05 -25.32 -14.30
N SER A 116 9.66 -26.27 -13.44
CA SER A 116 8.28 -26.47 -13.06
C SER A 116 7.87 -25.41 -12.04
N TYR A 117 6.60 -25.05 -12.05
CA TYR A 117 6.03 -24.13 -11.09
C TYR A 117 4.60 -24.49 -10.71
N GLN A 118 4.19 -24.07 -9.54
CA GLN A 118 2.79 -24.06 -9.10
C GLN A 118 2.23 -22.66 -9.24
N SER A 119 0.89 -22.56 -9.39
CA SER A 119 0.18 -21.30 -9.28
C SER A 119 -1.11 -21.53 -8.51
N TYR A 120 -1.41 -20.67 -7.53
CA TYR A 120 -2.64 -20.69 -6.74
C TYR A 120 -3.53 -19.53 -7.14
N PRO A 121 -4.86 -19.62 -6.93
CA PRO A 121 -5.75 -18.50 -7.17
C PRO A 121 -5.24 -17.23 -6.46
N HIS A 122 -5.34 -16.07 -7.12
CA HIS A 122 -4.86 -14.80 -6.56
C HIS A 122 -5.46 -14.50 -5.19
N VAL A 123 -6.76 -14.73 -5.03
CA VAL A 123 -7.45 -14.58 -3.73
C VAL A 123 -6.84 -15.46 -2.64
N SER A 124 -6.34 -16.64 -2.99
CA SER A 124 -5.69 -17.55 -2.04
C SER A 124 -4.40 -16.95 -1.48
N GLY A 125 -3.63 -16.25 -2.33
CA GLY A 125 -2.46 -15.48 -1.90
C GLY A 125 -2.83 -14.41 -0.87
N HIS A 126 -3.92 -13.68 -1.08
CA HIS A 126 -4.42 -12.70 -0.11
C HIS A 126 -4.84 -13.34 1.22
N VAL A 127 -5.58 -14.46 1.18
CA VAL A 127 -5.99 -15.18 2.40
C VAL A 127 -4.77 -15.70 3.14
N ALA A 128 -3.86 -16.40 2.44
CA ALA A 128 -2.69 -17.02 3.04
C ALA A 128 -1.72 -15.97 3.61
N SER A 129 -1.43 -14.89 2.86
CA SER A 129 -0.55 -13.83 3.37
C SER A 129 -1.12 -13.16 4.61
N ALA A 130 -2.42 -12.87 4.64
CA ALA A 130 -3.05 -12.22 5.79
C ALA A 130 -3.07 -13.11 7.02
N TYR A 131 -3.46 -14.39 6.88
CA TYR A 131 -3.55 -15.29 8.03
C TYR A 131 -2.18 -15.74 8.52
N CYS A 132 -1.29 -16.24 7.64
CA CYS A 132 0.01 -16.77 8.04
C CYS A 132 0.93 -15.72 8.68
N THR A 133 0.74 -14.44 8.39
CA THR A 133 1.51 -13.34 9.03
C THR A 133 0.85 -12.79 10.28
N SER A 134 -0.34 -13.28 10.64
CA SER A 134 -1.13 -12.77 11.76
C SER A 134 -0.68 -13.33 13.12
N PRO A 135 -0.98 -12.62 14.22
CA PRO A 135 -0.82 -13.16 15.56
C PRO A 135 -1.71 -14.40 15.79
N PHE A 136 -2.82 -14.52 15.06
CA PHE A 136 -3.74 -15.66 15.19
C PHE A 136 -3.11 -16.96 14.69
N ALA A 137 -2.37 -16.91 13.59
CA ALA A 137 -1.61 -18.08 13.14
C ALA A 137 -0.54 -18.50 14.16
N ILE A 138 0.12 -17.52 14.81
CA ILE A 138 1.13 -17.79 15.85
C ILE A 138 0.50 -18.50 17.07
N SER A 139 -0.70 -18.09 17.47
CA SER A 139 -1.44 -18.75 18.58
C SER A 139 -2.19 -20.01 18.14
N GLY A 140 -2.27 -20.30 16.84
CA GLY A 140 -3.07 -21.41 16.29
C GLY A 140 -4.59 -21.16 16.38
N GLU A 141 -4.99 -19.90 16.56
CA GLU A 141 -6.39 -19.50 16.64
C GLU A 141 -7.00 -19.32 15.25
N PRO A 142 -8.28 -19.66 15.08
CA PRO A 142 -8.98 -19.36 13.84
C PRO A 142 -9.20 -17.85 13.66
N ALA A 143 -9.40 -17.44 12.41
CA ALA A 143 -9.80 -16.08 12.08
C ALA A 143 -10.72 -16.07 10.87
N TYR A 144 -11.61 -15.08 10.81
CA TYR A 144 -12.20 -14.66 9.56
C TYR A 144 -11.15 -13.94 8.73
N CYS A 145 -11.23 -14.06 7.42
CA CYS A 145 -10.36 -13.33 6.50
C CYS A 145 -11.24 -12.62 5.45
N LEU A 146 -11.30 -11.30 5.53
CA LEU A 146 -11.95 -10.47 4.52
C LEU A 146 -10.95 -10.15 3.41
N VAL A 147 -11.28 -10.52 2.18
CA VAL A 147 -10.54 -10.09 1.00
C VAL A 147 -11.45 -9.23 0.13
N TRP A 148 -11.07 -7.96 -0.06
CA TRP A 148 -11.74 -7.06 -1.00
C TRP A 148 -10.70 -6.33 -1.83
N ASP A 149 -10.60 -6.72 -3.08
CA ASP A 149 -9.59 -6.21 -3.99
C ASP A 149 -10.19 -5.52 -5.22
N GLY A 150 -9.35 -4.86 -6.02
CA GLY A 150 -9.77 -4.10 -7.19
C GLY A 150 -10.67 -4.88 -8.11
N GLY A 151 -10.30 -6.12 -8.43
CA GLY A 151 -10.99 -6.99 -9.37
C GLY A 151 -11.99 -7.96 -8.76
N MET A 152 -12.24 -7.94 -7.45
CA MET A 152 -13.17 -8.87 -6.81
C MET A 152 -14.12 -8.19 -5.83
N VAL A 153 -15.26 -8.82 -5.59
CA VAL A 153 -16.21 -8.46 -4.54
C VAL A 153 -15.67 -8.83 -3.16
N PRO A 154 -16.16 -8.20 -2.07
CA PRO A 154 -15.68 -8.53 -0.73
C PRO A 154 -16.10 -9.97 -0.37
N ARG A 155 -15.11 -10.81 -0.15
CA ARG A 155 -15.22 -12.23 0.16
C ARG A 155 -14.77 -12.48 1.58
N LEU A 156 -15.61 -13.12 2.37
CA LEU A 156 -15.32 -13.47 3.77
C LEU A 156 -15.02 -14.96 3.85
N TYR A 157 -13.81 -15.29 4.26
CA TYR A 157 -13.37 -16.65 4.52
C TYR A 157 -13.30 -16.92 6.03
N TYR A 158 -13.36 -18.17 6.40
CA TYR A 158 -12.97 -18.66 7.72
C TYR A 158 -11.74 -19.53 7.57
N VAL A 159 -10.70 -19.21 8.30
CA VAL A 159 -9.38 -19.84 8.22
C VAL A 159 -8.96 -20.36 9.58
N ARG A 160 -8.44 -21.55 9.60
CA ARG A 160 -7.80 -22.19 10.74
C ARG A 160 -6.61 -23.03 10.24
N PRO A 161 -5.73 -23.55 11.10
CA PRO A 161 -4.48 -24.20 10.66
C PRO A 161 -4.67 -25.31 9.62
N ASP A 162 -5.76 -26.04 9.64
CA ASP A 162 -6.03 -27.19 8.78
C ASP A 162 -7.09 -26.95 7.68
N GLU A 163 -7.72 -25.76 7.65
CA GLU A 163 -8.82 -25.49 6.72
C GLU A 163 -8.92 -24.00 6.40
N ALA A 164 -9.29 -23.70 5.17
CA ALA A 164 -9.82 -22.39 4.80
C ALA A 164 -11.03 -22.59 3.87
N ARG A 165 -12.14 -21.87 4.15
CA ARG A 165 -13.37 -21.98 3.37
C ARG A 165 -14.05 -20.63 3.22
N LEU A 166 -14.71 -20.43 2.08
CA LEU A 166 -15.56 -19.27 1.85
C LEU A 166 -16.79 -19.34 2.78
N VAL A 167 -17.05 -18.25 3.49
CA VAL A 167 -18.24 -18.07 4.33
C VAL A 167 -19.32 -17.36 3.54
N ASN A 168 -18.98 -16.22 2.90
CA ASN A 168 -19.93 -15.41 2.14
C ASN A 168 -19.24 -14.43 1.20
N CYS A 169 -19.92 -14.05 0.11
CA CYS A 169 -19.68 -12.81 -0.61
C CYS A 169 -20.61 -11.74 -0.03
N LEU A 170 -20.08 -10.62 0.45
CA LEU A 170 -20.86 -9.67 1.25
C LEU A 170 -21.86 -8.88 0.39
N PHE A 171 -21.41 -8.36 -0.74
CA PHE A 171 -22.21 -7.60 -1.71
C PHE A 171 -21.52 -7.55 -3.08
N PRO A 172 -22.28 -7.36 -4.19
CA PRO A 172 -21.78 -7.52 -5.56
C PRO A 172 -21.05 -6.27 -6.11
N VAL A 173 -20.06 -5.72 -5.37
CA VAL A 173 -19.28 -4.55 -5.81
C VAL A 173 -17.79 -4.88 -5.71
N ILE A 174 -17.08 -4.81 -6.85
CA ILE A 174 -15.63 -4.93 -6.87
C ILE A 174 -14.94 -3.66 -6.35
N GLY A 175 -13.72 -3.79 -5.80
CA GLY A 175 -13.00 -2.69 -5.17
C GLY A 175 -12.71 -1.50 -6.09
N GLN A 176 -12.59 -1.76 -7.42
CA GLN A 176 -12.38 -0.72 -8.43
C GLN A 176 -13.47 0.36 -8.45
N MET A 177 -14.67 0.05 -7.97
CA MET A 177 -15.76 1.04 -7.90
C MET A 177 -15.38 2.29 -7.09
N TYR A 178 -14.55 2.14 -6.04
CA TYR A 178 -14.09 3.30 -5.27
C TYR A 178 -13.20 4.24 -6.10
N ALA A 179 -12.26 3.69 -6.85
CA ALA A 179 -11.40 4.48 -7.73
C ALA A 179 -12.21 5.10 -8.90
N ALA A 180 -13.18 4.34 -9.45
CA ALA A 180 -14.03 4.80 -10.54
C ALA A 180 -14.86 6.04 -10.16
N ALA A 181 -15.29 6.19 -8.90
CA ALA A 181 -15.97 7.40 -8.45
C ALA A 181 -15.15 8.66 -8.73
N GLY A 182 -13.82 8.60 -8.57
CA GLY A 182 -12.92 9.71 -8.88
C GLY A 182 -12.80 10.06 -10.36
N HIS A 183 -13.14 9.15 -11.26
CA HIS A 183 -13.20 9.44 -12.69
C HIS A 183 -14.45 10.21 -13.09
N HIS A 184 -15.52 10.12 -12.28
CA HIS A 184 -16.79 10.79 -12.52
C HIS A 184 -16.96 12.07 -11.70
N PHE A 185 -16.37 12.13 -10.49
CA PHE A 185 -16.52 13.24 -9.55
C PHE A 185 -15.16 13.75 -9.05
N GLY A 186 -15.12 15.01 -8.64
CA GLY A 186 -13.95 15.66 -8.04
C GLY A 186 -12.85 16.03 -9.02
N PRO A 187 -11.61 16.25 -8.54
CA PRO A 187 -10.51 16.82 -9.34
C PRO A 187 -9.80 15.79 -10.22
N TYR A 188 -10.12 14.51 -10.08
CA TYR A 188 -9.42 13.42 -10.81
C TYR A 188 -10.22 12.90 -12.00
N LYS A 189 -11.25 13.64 -12.44
CA LYS A 189 -12.03 13.30 -13.63
C LYS A 189 -11.12 13.10 -14.83
N LYS A 190 -11.26 11.96 -15.51
CA LYS A 190 -10.54 11.67 -16.73
C LYS A 190 -11.50 11.72 -17.92
N ALA A 191 -11.04 12.29 -19.04
CA ALA A 191 -11.67 12.06 -20.34
C ALA A 191 -11.58 10.55 -20.61
N SER A 192 -12.70 9.94 -20.98
CA SER A 192 -12.97 8.53 -21.23
C SER A 192 -11.77 7.61 -21.51
N GLY A 193 -11.67 6.46 -20.82
CA GLY A 193 -10.88 5.33 -21.27
C GLY A 193 -9.92 4.67 -20.28
N ALA A 194 -9.70 5.20 -19.08
CA ALA A 194 -8.89 4.50 -18.09
C ALA A 194 -9.80 3.84 -17.03
N ASP A 195 -10.23 2.63 -17.31
CA ASP A 195 -11.05 1.84 -16.35
C ASP A 195 -10.24 1.43 -15.09
N TRP A 196 -8.90 1.44 -15.19
CA TRP A 196 -8.00 1.07 -14.10
C TRP A 196 -7.02 2.21 -13.76
N ASP A 197 -7.03 2.68 -12.50
CA ASP A 197 -6.05 3.63 -11.96
C ASP A 197 -5.78 3.31 -10.50
N LEU A 198 -4.69 2.57 -10.26
CA LEU A 198 -4.25 2.15 -8.92
C LEU A 198 -3.91 3.35 -8.01
N GLY A 199 -3.61 4.51 -8.58
CA GLY A 199 -3.20 5.70 -7.82
C GLY A 199 -4.34 6.58 -7.30
N VAL A 200 -5.55 6.47 -7.86
CA VAL A 200 -6.66 7.40 -7.55
C VAL A 200 -7.28 7.14 -6.20
N ALA A 201 -7.50 5.88 -5.82
CA ALA A 201 -8.17 5.54 -4.55
C ALA A 201 -7.54 6.22 -3.33
N GLY A 202 -6.20 6.20 -3.23
CA GLY A 202 -5.48 6.88 -2.13
C GLY A 202 -5.57 8.41 -2.16
N LYS A 203 -5.78 9.02 -3.34
CA LYS A 203 -6.02 10.46 -3.47
C LYS A 203 -7.44 10.82 -3.06
N LEU A 204 -8.42 10.00 -3.43
CA LEU A 204 -9.82 10.17 -3.02
C LEU A 204 -9.98 10.12 -1.50
N MET A 205 -9.33 9.15 -0.85
CA MET A 205 -9.37 9.03 0.61
C MET A 205 -8.82 10.27 1.34
N ALA A 206 -7.95 11.04 0.70
CA ALA A 206 -7.52 12.35 1.21
C ALA A 206 -8.52 13.46 0.86
N TYR A 207 -9.11 13.42 -0.33
CA TYR A 207 -10.00 14.46 -0.85
C TYR A 207 -11.34 14.50 -0.12
N ILE A 208 -11.88 13.36 0.32
CA ILE A 208 -13.15 13.29 1.04
C ILE A 208 -13.17 14.12 2.34
N ALA A 209 -12.00 14.44 2.90
CA ALA A 209 -11.92 15.30 4.09
C ALA A 209 -12.26 16.77 3.83
N LEU A 210 -12.42 17.17 2.57
CA LEU A 210 -12.90 18.50 2.17
C LEU A 210 -14.44 18.59 2.18
N GLY A 211 -15.12 17.44 2.10
CA GLY A 211 -16.57 17.35 1.96
C GLY A 211 -17.29 17.01 3.25
N SER A 212 -18.58 17.16 3.21
CA SER A 212 -19.53 16.76 4.25
C SER A 212 -20.42 15.63 3.77
N VAL A 213 -20.79 14.73 4.67
CA VAL A 213 -21.69 13.62 4.36
C VAL A 213 -23.13 14.13 4.23
N ASP A 214 -23.79 13.84 3.11
CA ASP A 214 -25.18 14.20 2.82
C ASP A 214 -26.03 12.94 2.64
N GLU A 215 -27.00 12.71 3.53
CA GLU A 215 -27.90 11.54 3.47
C GLU A 215 -28.75 11.50 2.20
N GLY A 216 -29.06 12.66 1.60
CA GLY A 216 -29.75 12.72 0.31
C GLY A 216 -28.90 12.19 -0.84
N ILE A 217 -27.60 12.46 -0.83
CA ILE A 217 -26.65 11.88 -1.79
C ILE A 217 -26.53 10.37 -1.56
N ILE A 218 -26.41 9.93 -0.31
CA ILE A 218 -26.37 8.50 0.04
C ILE A 218 -27.64 7.78 -0.43
N ALA A 219 -28.79 8.40 -0.33
CA ALA A 219 -30.06 7.83 -0.80
C ALA A 219 -30.05 7.58 -2.33
N VAL A 220 -29.49 8.50 -3.13
CA VAL A 220 -29.32 8.31 -4.58
C VAL A 220 -28.41 7.12 -4.87
N PHE A 221 -27.26 7.02 -4.20
CA PHE A 221 -26.36 5.88 -4.37
C PHE A 221 -27.02 4.56 -3.99
N ARG A 222 -27.78 4.53 -2.90
CA ARG A 222 -28.49 3.32 -2.45
C ARG A 222 -29.54 2.89 -3.45
N GLU A 223 -30.37 3.81 -3.96
CA GLU A 223 -31.42 3.49 -4.94
C GLU A 223 -30.80 2.89 -6.22
N LEU A 224 -29.77 3.53 -6.75
CA LEU A 224 -29.11 3.03 -7.95
C LEU A 224 -28.36 1.72 -7.72
N TYR A 225 -27.77 1.55 -6.53
CA TYR A 225 -27.16 0.28 -6.14
C TYR A 225 -28.16 -0.88 -6.10
N GLU A 226 -29.33 -0.65 -5.48
CA GLU A 226 -30.40 -1.66 -5.44
C GLU A 226 -30.86 -2.06 -6.85
N GLN A 227 -30.93 -1.11 -7.76
CA GLN A 227 -31.36 -1.35 -9.14
C GLN A 227 -30.28 -2.06 -9.98
N ARG A 228 -29.02 -1.69 -9.84
CA ARG A 228 -27.93 -2.09 -10.75
C ARG A 228 -27.07 -3.24 -10.26
N PHE A 229 -27.00 -3.47 -8.96
CA PHE A 229 -26.17 -4.51 -8.36
C PHE A 229 -26.99 -5.52 -7.56
N ALA A 230 -27.76 -5.09 -6.58
CA ALA A 230 -28.54 -6.01 -5.75
C ALA A 230 -29.71 -6.64 -6.51
N GLY A 231 -30.29 -5.89 -7.46
CA GLY A 231 -31.38 -6.36 -8.34
C GLY A 231 -30.92 -7.16 -9.56
N ASP A 232 -29.62 -7.11 -9.93
CA ASP A 232 -29.08 -7.89 -11.05
C ASP A 232 -28.81 -9.34 -10.62
N THR A 233 -29.77 -10.21 -10.96
CA THR A 233 -29.71 -11.62 -10.60
C THR A 233 -28.59 -12.39 -11.30
N GLU A 234 -28.20 -11.98 -12.53
CA GLU A 234 -27.11 -12.61 -13.27
C GLU A 234 -25.76 -12.25 -12.65
N LEU A 235 -25.52 -10.95 -12.37
CA LEU A 235 -24.30 -10.49 -11.73
C LEU A 235 -24.13 -11.13 -10.34
N ALA A 236 -25.20 -11.19 -9.55
CA ALA A 236 -25.20 -11.83 -8.24
C ALA A 236 -24.97 -13.34 -8.32
N GLN A 237 -25.42 -13.99 -9.40
CA GLN A 237 -25.18 -15.42 -9.65
C GLN A 237 -23.73 -15.67 -10.07
N ASP A 238 -23.16 -14.86 -10.97
CA ASP A 238 -21.76 -14.96 -11.36
C ASP A 238 -20.84 -14.93 -10.13
N TYR A 239 -21.07 -14.00 -9.20
CA TYR A 239 -20.28 -13.91 -7.98
C TYR A 239 -20.47 -15.09 -7.02
N ARG A 240 -21.67 -15.66 -6.96
CA ARG A 240 -21.93 -16.87 -6.16
C ARG A 240 -21.30 -18.13 -6.76
N GLU A 241 -21.26 -18.21 -8.08
CA GLU A 241 -20.66 -19.32 -8.83
C GLU A 241 -19.15 -19.15 -9.04
N ASN A 242 -18.54 -18.13 -8.42
CA ASN A 242 -17.11 -17.80 -8.58
C ASN A 242 -16.72 -17.55 -10.05
N VAL A 243 -17.65 -16.99 -10.82
CA VAL A 243 -17.40 -16.57 -12.21
C VAL A 243 -17.00 -15.10 -12.19
N ARG A 244 -15.78 -14.81 -12.62
CA ARG A 244 -15.31 -13.45 -12.77
C ARG A 244 -15.42 -13.01 -14.22
N ILE A 245 -16.25 -11.99 -14.47
CA ILE A 245 -16.37 -11.34 -15.78
C ILE A 245 -16.04 -9.85 -15.57
N PRO A 246 -14.75 -9.47 -15.69
CA PRO A 246 -14.30 -8.09 -15.42
C PRO A 246 -15.06 -7.04 -16.25
N GLU A 247 -15.32 -7.33 -17.52
CA GLU A 247 -16.01 -6.44 -18.45
C GLU A 247 -17.44 -6.14 -17.98
N ARG A 248 -18.17 -7.14 -17.47
CA ARG A 248 -19.52 -6.97 -16.94
C ARG A 248 -19.51 -6.11 -15.68
N SER A 249 -18.59 -6.38 -14.76
CA SER A 249 -18.44 -5.61 -13.54
C SER A 249 -18.09 -4.14 -13.81
N LEU A 250 -17.18 -3.89 -14.75
CA LEU A 250 -16.79 -2.53 -15.17
C LEU A 250 -17.93 -1.82 -15.92
N ALA A 251 -18.69 -2.54 -16.74
CA ALA A 251 -19.88 -1.99 -17.41
C ALA A 251 -20.94 -1.56 -16.39
N ALA A 252 -21.24 -2.41 -15.40
CA ALA A 252 -22.18 -2.09 -14.33
C ALA A 252 -21.76 -0.86 -13.52
N ILE A 253 -20.45 -0.70 -13.24
CA ILE A 253 -19.89 0.47 -12.55
C ILE A 253 -20.04 1.73 -13.41
N ARG A 254 -19.74 1.66 -14.71
CA ARG A 254 -19.92 2.81 -15.63
C ARG A 254 -21.38 3.26 -15.68
N ASP A 255 -22.30 2.32 -15.90
CA ASP A 255 -23.72 2.61 -15.97
C ASP A 255 -24.24 3.24 -14.67
N PHE A 256 -23.80 2.72 -13.53
CA PHE A 256 -24.13 3.27 -12.21
C PHE A 256 -23.71 4.75 -12.12
N PHE A 257 -22.45 5.09 -12.42
CA PHE A 257 -22.00 6.46 -12.32
C PHE A 257 -22.58 7.38 -13.39
N GLN A 258 -22.86 6.87 -14.62
CA GLN A 258 -23.54 7.64 -15.64
C GLN A 258 -24.94 8.06 -15.20
N GLU A 259 -25.64 7.25 -14.41
CA GLU A 259 -26.94 7.59 -13.83
C GLU A 259 -26.83 8.46 -12.56
N CYS A 260 -25.75 8.34 -11.78
CA CYS A 260 -25.50 9.22 -10.64
C CYS A 260 -25.22 10.67 -11.03
N VAL A 261 -24.40 10.88 -12.09
CA VAL A 261 -23.91 12.21 -12.48
C VAL A 261 -25.03 13.23 -12.66
N PRO A 262 -26.10 12.99 -13.49
CA PRO A 262 -27.15 13.97 -13.69
C PRO A 262 -28.00 14.23 -12.45
N GLN A 263 -28.14 13.24 -11.54
CA GLN A 263 -28.91 13.39 -10.31
C GLN A 263 -28.17 14.20 -9.23
N LEU A 264 -26.84 14.25 -9.32
CA LEU A 264 -25.96 14.88 -8.35
C LEU A 264 -25.26 16.14 -8.87
N GLU A 265 -25.63 16.62 -10.07
CA GLU A 265 -24.95 17.74 -10.75
C GLU A 265 -24.91 19.03 -9.90
N ALA A 266 -25.97 19.30 -9.13
CA ALA A 266 -26.08 20.48 -8.29
C ALA A 266 -25.36 20.36 -6.93
N LYS A 267 -24.77 19.22 -6.60
CA LYS A 267 -24.11 18.98 -5.31
C LYS A 267 -22.60 19.27 -5.39
N PRO A 268 -21.97 19.75 -4.30
CA PRO A 268 -20.52 19.89 -4.22
C PRO A 268 -19.81 18.55 -4.48
N GLN A 269 -18.74 18.57 -5.24
CA GLN A 269 -18.04 17.34 -5.65
C GLN A 269 -17.38 16.61 -4.48
N GLU A 270 -16.88 17.36 -3.51
CA GLU A 270 -16.33 16.87 -2.25
C GLU A 270 -17.38 16.17 -1.41
N ASP A 271 -18.61 16.71 -1.33
CA ASP A 271 -19.72 16.12 -0.58
C ASP A 271 -20.20 14.81 -1.24
N ILE A 272 -20.23 14.79 -2.59
CA ILE A 272 -20.56 13.57 -3.35
C ILE A 272 -19.58 12.46 -2.99
N LEU A 273 -18.27 12.73 -3.05
CA LEU A 273 -17.23 11.72 -2.79
C LEU A 273 -17.17 11.32 -1.31
N ALA A 274 -17.37 12.26 -0.38
CA ALA A 274 -17.49 11.95 1.05
C ALA A 274 -18.70 11.05 1.34
N SER A 275 -19.86 11.36 0.75
CA SER A 275 -21.07 10.56 0.88
C SER A 275 -20.94 9.19 0.23
N PHE A 276 -20.26 9.09 -0.93
CA PHE A 276 -19.98 7.80 -1.58
C PHE A 276 -19.08 6.92 -0.73
N HIS A 277 -18.04 7.50 -0.12
CA HIS A 277 -17.15 6.80 0.79
C HIS A 277 -17.93 6.15 1.96
N VAL A 278 -18.81 6.93 2.61
CA VAL A 278 -19.64 6.45 3.72
C VAL A 278 -20.71 5.46 3.24
N PHE A 279 -21.24 5.61 2.03
CA PHE A 279 -22.14 4.62 1.45
C PHE A 279 -21.48 3.24 1.36
N LEU A 280 -20.26 3.13 0.82
CA LEU A 280 -19.53 1.86 0.75
C LEU A 280 -19.13 1.34 2.13
N GLU A 281 -18.76 2.21 3.05
CA GLU A 281 -18.48 1.86 4.45
C GLU A 281 -19.70 1.19 5.11
N ARG A 282 -20.87 1.78 4.94
CA ARG A 282 -22.13 1.20 5.45
C ARG A 282 -22.46 -0.15 4.83
N LEU A 283 -22.25 -0.30 3.51
CA LEU A 283 -22.40 -1.59 2.84
C LEU A 283 -21.46 -2.64 3.43
N LEU A 284 -20.21 -2.27 3.69
CA LEU A 284 -19.21 -3.18 4.25
C LEU A 284 -19.59 -3.64 5.65
N VAL A 285 -19.90 -2.71 6.56
CA VAL A 285 -20.24 -3.05 7.96
C VAL A 285 -21.55 -3.85 8.01
N GLN A 286 -22.59 -3.44 7.28
CA GLN A 286 -23.88 -4.15 7.23
C GLN A 286 -23.74 -5.54 6.58
N GLY A 287 -22.95 -5.65 5.51
CA GLY A 287 -22.67 -6.92 4.85
C GLY A 287 -21.95 -7.91 5.77
N MET A 288 -20.98 -7.39 6.54
CA MET A 288 -20.25 -8.18 7.53
C MET A 288 -21.17 -8.66 8.67
N GLU A 289 -21.98 -7.77 9.24
CA GLU A 289 -22.95 -8.11 10.27
C GLU A 289 -23.94 -9.17 9.77
N ALA A 290 -24.48 -8.97 8.57
CA ALA A 290 -25.42 -9.93 7.97
C ALA A 290 -24.78 -11.30 7.72
N ALA A 291 -23.50 -11.35 7.32
CA ALA A 291 -22.77 -12.60 7.13
C ALA A 291 -22.58 -13.35 8.45
N LEU A 292 -22.17 -12.65 9.51
CA LEU A 292 -21.98 -13.23 10.84
C LEU A 292 -23.28 -13.73 11.47
N LEU A 293 -24.42 -13.07 11.20
CA LEU A 293 -25.74 -13.50 11.68
C LEU A 293 -26.26 -14.75 10.95
N ARG A 294 -25.93 -14.94 9.67
CA ARG A 294 -26.40 -16.07 8.86
C ARG A 294 -25.59 -17.35 9.06
N HIS A 295 -24.36 -17.23 9.46
CA HIS A 295 -23.44 -18.35 9.61
C HIS A 295 -23.12 -18.58 11.09
N PRO A 296 -22.86 -19.83 11.51
CA PRO A 296 -22.45 -20.11 12.89
C PRO A 296 -21.28 -19.23 13.28
N ILE A 297 -21.41 -18.58 14.43
CA ILE A 297 -20.36 -17.74 14.97
C ILE A 297 -19.24 -18.66 15.49
N PHE A 298 -18.06 -18.50 14.94
CA PHE A 298 -16.85 -19.14 15.44
C PHE A 298 -16.16 -18.21 16.41
N GLU A 299 -15.81 -18.72 17.57
CA GLU A 299 -15.08 -17.98 18.60
C GLU A 299 -13.64 -18.49 18.69
N PRO A 300 -12.64 -17.62 18.90
CA PRO A 300 -12.74 -16.15 18.98
C PRO A 300 -13.07 -15.52 17.61
N ARG A 301 -13.68 -14.33 17.63
CA ARG A 301 -14.00 -13.57 16.42
C ARG A 301 -12.81 -12.72 15.98
N ASN A 302 -11.76 -13.36 15.55
CA ASN A 302 -10.60 -12.68 14.97
C ASN A 302 -10.87 -12.36 13.50
N LEU A 303 -10.38 -11.21 13.01
CA LEU A 303 -10.50 -10.79 11.62
C LEU A 303 -9.12 -10.47 11.03
N CYS A 304 -8.78 -11.10 9.92
CA CYS A 304 -7.72 -10.66 9.00
C CYS A 304 -8.36 -9.88 7.85
N ILE A 305 -7.71 -8.80 7.36
CA ILE A 305 -8.19 -8.05 6.19
C ILE A 305 -7.06 -7.96 5.15
N SER A 306 -7.39 -8.23 3.87
CA SER A 306 -6.47 -8.19 2.74
C SER A 306 -7.19 -7.72 1.46
N GLY A 307 -6.44 -7.56 0.37
CA GLY A 307 -6.87 -6.91 -0.87
C GLY A 307 -6.61 -5.39 -0.83
N GLY A 308 -6.60 -4.75 -1.99
CA GLY A 308 -6.29 -3.31 -2.12
C GLY A 308 -7.19 -2.40 -1.29
N CYS A 309 -8.45 -2.80 -1.05
CA CYS A 309 -9.40 -2.05 -0.22
C CYS A 309 -9.00 -2.02 1.26
N ALA A 310 -8.19 -2.95 1.74
CA ALA A 310 -7.62 -2.94 3.10
C ALA A 310 -6.65 -1.78 3.37
N LEU A 311 -6.24 -1.04 2.33
CA LEU A 311 -5.51 0.23 2.49
C LEU A 311 -6.41 1.40 2.91
N ASN A 312 -7.73 1.22 2.94
CA ASN A 312 -8.67 2.24 3.36
C ASN A 312 -8.79 2.27 4.89
N ILE A 313 -7.99 3.15 5.50
CA ILE A 313 -7.89 3.27 6.97
C ILE A 313 -9.21 3.63 7.65
N LYS A 314 -10.14 4.31 6.96
CA LYS A 314 -11.43 4.71 7.51
C LYS A 314 -12.39 3.51 7.57
N TRP A 315 -12.45 2.69 6.52
CA TRP A 315 -13.23 1.44 6.53
C TRP A 315 -12.71 0.43 7.55
N ASN A 316 -11.38 0.33 7.68
CA ASN A 316 -10.77 -0.50 8.70
C ASN A 316 -11.14 -0.03 10.11
N SER A 317 -11.16 1.29 10.33
CA SER A 317 -11.59 1.87 11.60
C SER A 317 -13.07 1.65 11.88
N ALA A 318 -13.93 1.77 10.86
CA ALA A 318 -15.35 1.47 10.98
C ALA A 318 -15.59 0.01 11.39
N LEU A 319 -14.85 -0.94 10.81
CA LEU A 319 -14.89 -2.35 11.24
C LEU A 319 -14.41 -2.54 12.68
N ARG A 320 -13.36 -1.84 13.11
CA ARG A 320 -12.88 -1.85 14.51
C ARG A 320 -13.94 -1.29 15.47
N GLU A 321 -14.56 -0.19 15.10
CA GLU A 321 -15.56 0.51 15.91
C GLU A 321 -16.90 -0.23 15.95
N SER A 322 -17.21 -1.05 14.94
CA SER A 322 -18.41 -1.89 14.91
C SER A 322 -18.47 -2.91 16.03
N ARG A 323 -17.30 -3.29 16.60
CA ARG A 323 -17.16 -4.31 17.65
C ARG A 323 -17.72 -5.68 17.27
N LEU A 324 -17.78 -5.95 15.95
CA LEU A 324 -18.17 -7.27 15.43
C LEU A 324 -17.08 -8.31 15.66
N PHE A 325 -15.83 -7.87 15.89
CA PHE A 325 -14.65 -8.69 16.07
C PHE A 325 -13.90 -8.35 17.35
N ASP A 326 -13.31 -9.37 17.95
CA ASP A 326 -12.50 -9.23 19.18
C ASP A 326 -11.14 -8.62 18.88
N ALA A 327 -10.53 -9.01 17.75
CA ALA A 327 -9.27 -8.48 17.27
C ALA A 327 -9.24 -8.39 15.74
N ILE A 328 -8.54 -7.39 15.23
CA ILE A 328 -8.37 -7.17 13.78
C ILE A 328 -6.88 -7.12 13.46
N TRP A 329 -6.47 -7.89 12.46
CA TRP A 329 -5.15 -7.90 11.89
C TRP A 329 -5.17 -7.50 10.41
N ILE A 330 -4.27 -6.61 10.02
CA ILE A 330 -4.06 -6.21 8.62
C ILE A 330 -2.55 -6.23 8.39
N PRO A 331 -2.03 -7.05 7.46
CA PRO A 331 -0.61 -7.06 7.16
C PRO A 331 -0.18 -5.72 6.53
N PRO A 332 1.09 -5.31 6.62
CA PRO A 332 1.58 -4.05 6.02
C PRO A 332 1.56 -4.04 4.48
N PHE A 333 1.34 -5.18 3.86
CA PHE A 333 1.25 -5.42 2.42
C PHE A 333 -0.10 -6.07 2.05
N PRO A 334 -1.24 -5.42 2.35
CA PRO A 334 -2.54 -6.07 2.17
C PRO A 334 -2.97 -6.13 0.70
N ASN A 335 -2.43 -5.23 -0.16
CA ASN A 335 -2.61 -5.23 -1.61
C ASN A 335 -1.67 -6.23 -2.30
N ASP A 336 -1.61 -6.20 -3.62
CA ASP A 336 -0.81 -7.12 -4.44
C ASP A 336 0.69 -7.12 -4.14
N SER A 337 1.22 -6.09 -3.46
CA SER A 337 2.61 -6.11 -2.98
C SER A 337 2.91 -7.28 -2.01
N GLY A 338 1.87 -7.86 -1.40
CA GLY A 338 1.96 -9.06 -0.58
C GLY A 338 1.76 -10.38 -1.33
N SER A 339 1.39 -10.35 -2.61
CA SER A 339 1.01 -11.56 -3.36
C SER A 339 2.14 -12.55 -3.56
N ALA A 340 3.39 -12.11 -3.70
CA ALA A 340 4.55 -13.02 -3.77
C ALA A 340 4.74 -13.79 -2.44
N ILE A 341 4.56 -13.12 -1.30
CA ILE A 341 4.56 -13.77 0.02
C ILE A 341 3.38 -14.73 0.12
N GLY A 342 2.19 -14.28 -0.33
CA GLY A 342 0.97 -15.08 -0.34
C GLY A 342 1.09 -16.34 -1.18
N ALA A 343 1.68 -16.26 -2.37
CA ALA A 343 1.92 -17.41 -3.24
C ALA A 343 2.82 -18.46 -2.54
N ALA A 344 3.90 -18.02 -1.89
CA ALA A 344 4.76 -18.90 -1.10
C ALA A 344 4.01 -19.52 0.09
N CYS A 345 3.18 -18.73 0.79
CA CYS A 345 2.34 -19.23 1.88
C CYS A 345 1.29 -20.23 1.42
N CYS A 346 0.71 -20.10 0.21
CA CYS A 346 -0.21 -21.09 -0.35
C CYS A 346 0.49 -22.45 -0.53
N SER A 347 1.69 -22.48 -1.12
CA SER A 347 2.45 -23.72 -1.26
C SER A 347 2.83 -24.34 0.09
N MET A 348 3.20 -23.49 1.06
CA MET A 348 3.45 -23.95 2.44
C MET A 348 2.16 -24.56 3.05
N ALA A 349 1.02 -23.87 2.90
CA ALA A 349 -0.27 -24.28 3.46
C ALA A 349 -0.80 -25.57 2.81
N ALA A 350 -0.64 -25.73 1.49
CA ALA A 350 -1.02 -26.97 0.79
C ALA A 350 -0.25 -28.20 1.29
N ASN A 351 0.98 -28.01 1.76
CA ASN A 351 1.82 -29.10 2.26
C ASN A 351 1.67 -29.36 3.76
N LYS A 352 1.43 -28.33 4.58
CA LYS A 352 1.53 -28.43 6.05
C LYS A 352 0.39 -27.74 6.81
N GLY A 353 -0.60 -27.16 6.10
CA GLY A 353 -1.65 -26.31 6.67
C GLY A 353 -1.21 -24.84 6.79
N PHE A 354 -2.12 -23.99 7.22
CA PHE A 354 -1.91 -22.55 7.40
C PHE A 354 -1.08 -22.27 8.67
N LEU A 355 0.21 -22.55 8.61
CA LEU A 355 1.15 -22.32 9.71
C LEU A 355 1.63 -20.86 9.74
N PRO A 356 2.06 -20.36 10.93
CA PRO A 356 2.61 -19.03 11.03
C PRO A 356 3.89 -18.90 10.19
N LEU A 357 4.01 -17.75 9.52
CA LEU A 357 5.24 -17.33 8.86
C LEU A 357 6.06 -16.49 9.84
N GLU A 358 7.34 -16.85 10.04
CA GLU A 358 8.29 -15.96 10.71
C GLU A 358 8.74 -14.87 9.72
N TRP A 359 8.51 -13.61 10.02
CA TRP A 359 8.79 -12.52 9.10
C TRP A 359 9.17 -11.22 9.81
N SER A 360 9.77 -10.30 9.07
CA SER A 360 10.04 -8.93 9.50
C SER A 360 9.47 -7.94 8.49
N ILE A 361 8.96 -6.80 8.98
CA ILE A 361 8.55 -5.70 8.11
C ILE A 361 9.72 -5.19 7.25
N TYR A 362 10.95 -5.30 7.73
CA TYR A 362 12.17 -4.87 7.06
C TYR A 362 12.85 -6.02 6.32
N SER A 363 12.09 -6.74 5.49
CA SER A 363 12.59 -7.83 4.62
C SER A 363 12.69 -7.43 3.15
N GLY A 364 12.52 -6.15 2.81
CA GLY A 364 12.70 -5.60 1.47
C GLY A 364 14.18 -5.46 1.06
N PRO A 365 14.50 -4.75 -0.04
CA PRO A 365 15.88 -4.55 -0.48
C PRO A 365 16.71 -3.78 0.54
N ALA A 366 17.98 -4.15 0.70
CA ALA A 366 18.93 -3.40 1.51
C ALA A 366 19.23 -2.05 0.87
N VAL A 367 19.56 -1.04 1.69
CA VAL A 367 20.07 0.22 1.16
C VAL A 367 21.41 -0.02 0.46
N LYS A 368 21.53 0.46 -0.77
CA LYS A 368 22.80 0.32 -1.52
C LYS A 368 23.79 1.38 -1.05
N THR A 369 25.04 0.97 -0.93
CA THR A 369 26.17 1.92 -0.71
C THR A 369 26.54 2.57 -2.04
N GLY A 370 26.89 3.85 -2.00
CA GLY A 370 27.30 4.60 -3.19
C GLY A 370 28.22 5.74 -2.82
N ASP A 371 28.82 6.36 -3.82
CA ASP A 371 29.66 7.54 -3.64
C ASP A 371 28.84 8.76 -3.22
N VAL A 372 29.46 9.70 -2.54
CA VAL A 372 28.84 10.98 -2.19
C VAL A 372 28.72 11.83 -3.47
N PRO A 373 27.49 12.21 -3.89
CA PRO A 373 27.34 12.98 -5.11
C PRO A 373 27.98 14.37 -5.05
N PRO A 374 28.37 14.94 -6.20
CA PRO A 374 28.88 16.32 -6.26
C PRO A 374 27.91 17.33 -5.61
N GLY A 375 28.46 18.28 -4.87
CA GLY A 375 27.66 19.30 -4.16
C GLY A 375 27.09 18.82 -2.81
N TRP A 376 27.47 17.63 -2.35
CA TRP A 376 27.15 17.11 -1.03
C TRP A 376 28.41 16.81 -0.23
N THR A 377 28.31 16.88 1.10
CA THR A 377 29.36 16.49 2.04
C THR A 377 28.80 15.44 2.99
N ALA A 378 29.58 14.40 3.27
CA ALA A 378 29.21 13.36 4.21
C ALA A 378 30.01 13.45 5.51
N SER A 379 29.34 13.27 6.63
CA SER A 379 29.96 13.22 7.95
C SER A 379 29.29 12.16 8.83
N PRO A 380 30.03 11.52 9.76
CA PRO A 380 29.41 10.66 10.76
C PRO A 380 28.34 11.41 11.57
N CYS A 381 27.17 10.81 11.76
CA CYS A 381 26.06 11.43 12.47
C CYS A 381 25.32 10.36 13.29
N SER A 382 25.48 10.43 14.59
CA SER A 382 24.74 9.57 15.52
C SER A 382 23.25 9.91 15.54
N ILE A 383 22.43 9.00 16.00
CA ILE A 383 20.98 9.20 16.17
C ILE A 383 20.67 10.41 17.08
N ALA A 384 21.49 10.66 18.11
CA ALA A 384 21.30 11.82 18.99
C ALA A 384 21.57 13.15 18.26
N GLN A 385 22.61 13.20 17.40
CA GLN A 385 22.88 14.37 16.56
C GLN A 385 21.79 14.57 15.50
N LEU A 386 21.30 13.50 14.89
CA LEU A 386 20.19 13.54 13.94
C LEU A 386 18.90 14.08 14.56
N ALA A 387 18.61 13.69 15.82
CA ALA A 387 17.48 14.25 16.58
C ALA A 387 17.62 15.79 16.76
N GLY A 388 18.84 16.29 16.94
CA GLY A 388 19.13 17.73 16.96
C GLY A 388 18.81 18.42 15.64
N VAL A 389 19.21 17.84 14.52
CA VAL A 389 18.89 18.36 13.16
C VAL A 389 17.37 18.48 12.95
N LEU A 390 16.61 17.45 13.35
CA LEU A 390 15.15 17.47 13.26
C LEU A 390 14.52 18.49 14.23
N ALA A 391 15.09 18.67 15.43
CA ALA A 391 14.63 19.65 16.40
C ALA A 391 14.85 21.12 15.92
N GLU A 392 15.83 21.33 15.03
CA GLU A 392 16.04 22.60 14.31
C GLU A 392 15.05 22.79 13.14
N ASN A 393 14.02 21.95 13.04
CA ASN A 393 13.00 21.96 11.98
C ASN A 393 13.56 21.70 10.57
N LYS A 394 14.67 20.96 10.46
CA LYS A 394 15.28 20.54 9.20
C LYS A 394 14.77 19.15 8.82
N PRO A 395 14.05 18.99 7.69
CA PRO A 395 13.60 17.68 7.23
C PRO A 395 14.79 16.84 6.72
N VAL A 396 14.70 15.53 6.92
CA VAL A 396 15.78 14.59 6.58
C VAL A 396 15.20 13.41 5.80
N VAL A 397 15.81 13.03 4.67
CA VAL A 397 15.62 11.69 4.10
C VAL A 397 16.34 10.70 5.00
N PHE A 398 15.61 9.76 5.54
CA PHE A 398 16.10 8.74 6.46
C PHE A 398 16.10 7.38 5.77
N LEU A 399 17.29 6.83 5.54
CA LEU A 399 17.53 5.53 4.92
C LEU A 399 18.23 4.62 5.91
N ALA A 400 17.59 3.52 6.31
CA ALA A 400 18.11 2.61 7.32
C ALA A 400 17.97 1.16 6.89
N GLY A 401 19.06 0.42 6.86
CA GLY A 401 19.10 -1.03 6.65
C GLY A 401 18.28 -1.49 5.45
N ARG A 402 17.39 -2.47 5.67
CA ARG A 402 16.49 -3.01 4.64
C ARG A 402 15.19 -2.22 4.58
N ALA A 403 14.63 -2.08 3.37
CA ALA A 403 13.35 -1.41 3.16
C ALA A 403 12.20 -2.18 3.83
N GLU A 404 11.19 -1.43 4.22
CA GLU A 404 9.91 -1.96 4.65
C GLU A 404 9.15 -2.62 3.51
N LEU A 405 8.35 -3.64 3.83
CA LEU A 405 7.40 -4.30 2.93
C LEU A 405 6.12 -3.47 2.78
N GLY A 406 5.49 -3.58 1.60
CA GLY A 406 4.22 -2.92 1.32
C GLY A 406 4.33 -1.45 0.91
N PRO A 407 3.19 -0.79 0.63
CA PRO A 407 3.18 0.51 -0.05
C PRO A 407 3.46 1.72 0.85
N ARG A 408 3.63 1.52 2.17
CA ARG A 408 3.81 2.60 3.15
C ARG A 408 5.26 2.71 3.58
N ALA A 409 5.76 3.93 3.72
CA ALA A 409 7.04 4.18 4.40
C ALA A 409 6.84 4.05 5.91
N LEU A 410 7.58 3.14 6.53
CA LEU A 410 7.42 2.78 7.95
C LEU A 410 8.70 3.02 8.76
N GLY A 411 9.54 3.94 8.31
CA GLY A 411 10.72 4.39 9.04
C GLY A 411 12.06 3.92 8.47
N ALA A 412 12.09 3.05 7.44
CA ALA A 412 13.34 2.64 6.80
C ALA A 412 13.62 3.41 5.50
N ARG A 413 12.58 3.86 4.80
CA ARG A 413 12.67 4.66 3.57
C ARG A 413 11.72 5.86 3.70
N SER A 414 12.06 6.77 4.61
CA SER A 414 11.17 7.85 5.06
C SER A 414 11.80 9.23 4.86
N ILE A 415 10.97 10.23 4.62
CA ILE A 415 11.31 11.62 4.91
C ILE A 415 10.72 11.94 6.27
N LEU A 416 11.59 12.22 7.23
CA LEU A 416 11.23 12.57 8.61
C LEU A 416 11.37 14.08 8.81
N ALA A 417 10.46 14.69 9.57
CA ALA A 417 10.48 16.11 9.89
C ALA A 417 9.78 16.41 11.21
N ALA A 418 10.05 17.56 11.79
CA ALA A 418 9.32 18.05 12.96
C ALA A 418 7.84 18.29 12.61
N ALA A 419 6.92 17.93 13.52
CA ALA A 419 5.48 18.09 13.31
C ALA A 419 4.91 19.42 13.86
N THR A 420 5.74 20.28 14.41
CA THR A 420 5.34 21.43 15.23
C THR A 420 4.97 22.69 14.44
N SER A 421 5.11 22.67 13.10
CA SER A 421 4.76 23.80 12.24
C SER A 421 3.83 23.37 11.10
N PRO A 422 2.71 24.08 10.84
CA PRO A 422 1.86 23.79 9.68
C PRO A 422 2.60 23.96 8.34
N ALA A 423 3.56 24.90 8.26
CA ALA A 423 4.40 25.11 7.08
C ALA A 423 5.22 23.85 6.69
N MET A 424 5.52 22.96 7.64
CA MET A 424 6.20 21.70 7.34
C MET A 424 5.32 20.76 6.51
N LYS A 425 4.02 20.69 6.75
CA LYS A 425 3.07 19.94 5.91
C LYS A 425 3.07 20.45 4.48
N ASP A 426 3.01 21.78 4.32
CA ASP A 426 2.99 22.42 3.00
C ASP A 426 4.31 22.18 2.26
N PHE A 427 5.45 22.31 2.95
CA PHE A 427 6.77 22.00 2.42
C PHE A 427 6.85 20.52 1.95
N LEU A 428 6.47 19.57 2.81
CA LEU A 428 6.52 18.14 2.47
C LEU A 428 5.60 17.80 1.29
N ASN A 429 4.41 18.40 1.18
CA ASN A 429 3.53 18.21 0.04
C ASN A 429 4.11 18.84 -1.24
N ALA A 430 4.71 20.05 -1.14
CA ALA A 430 5.32 20.74 -2.27
C ALA A 430 6.50 19.93 -2.85
N VAL A 431 7.44 19.47 -2.04
CA VAL A 431 8.59 18.67 -2.51
C VAL A 431 8.19 17.29 -3.07
N LYS A 432 7.00 16.81 -2.70
CA LYS A 432 6.42 15.57 -3.21
C LYS A 432 5.46 15.79 -4.39
N HIS A 433 5.29 17.03 -4.87
CA HIS A 433 4.31 17.40 -5.90
C HIS A 433 2.91 16.85 -5.61
N ARG A 434 2.46 17.02 -4.35
CA ARG A 434 1.15 16.57 -3.87
C ARG A 434 0.24 17.77 -3.61
N GLU A 435 -1.05 17.51 -3.68
CA GLU A 435 -2.07 18.49 -3.34
C GLU A 435 -1.96 18.90 -1.85
N HIS A 436 -2.19 20.18 -1.54
CA HIS A 436 -2.03 20.76 -0.19
C HIS A 436 -2.90 20.09 0.89
N PHE A 437 -4.06 19.55 0.50
CA PHE A 437 -4.97 18.85 1.43
C PHE A 437 -4.48 17.45 1.83
N ARG A 438 -3.46 16.91 1.16
CA ARG A 438 -2.98 15.55 1.48
C ARG A 438 -2.37 15.48 2.87
N PRO A 439 -2.73 14.46 3.67
CA PRO A 439 -2.18 14.30 5.00
C PRO A 439 -0.71 13.87 4.96
N VAL A 440 0.05 14.32 5.95
CA VAL A 440 1.35 13.76 6.31
C VAL A 440 1.13 12.90 7.55
N ALA A 441 1.61 11.65 7.51
CA ALA A 441 1.42 10.72 8.61
C ALA A 441 2.38 11.02 9.78
N PRO A 442 1.97 10.85 11.04
CA PRO A 442 2.88 10.80 12.18
C PRO A 442 3.48 9.40 12.34
N ILE A 443 4.77 9.34 12.72
CA ILE A 443 5.36 8.17 13.39
C ILE A 443 5.57 8.51 14.86
N CYS A 444 4.97 7.75 15.76
CA CYS A 444 4.87 8.03 17.19
C CYS A 444 5.39 6.85 18.03
N LEU A 445 6.00 7.15 19.17
CA LEU A 445 6.29 6.13 20.18
C LEU A 445 4.98 5.51 20.68
N GLU A 446 4.90 4.17 20.66
CA GLU A 446 3.67 3.42 20.93
C GLU A 446 3.11 3.70 22.34
N ASP A 447 3.98 3.76 23.34
CA ASP A 447 3.62 4.06 24.74
C ASP A 447 3.13 5.51 24.93
N ARG A 448 3.27 6.37 23.93
CA ARG A 448 2.78 7.75 23.91
C ARG A 448 1.53 7.95 23.07
N ALA A 449 1.22 7.00 22.19
CA ALA A 449 0.17 7.17 21.20
C ALA A 449 -1.20 7.47 21.83
N VAL A 450 -1.58 6.79 22.90
CA VAL A 450 -2.87 7.01 23.60
C VAL A 450 -2.98 8.40 24.24
N ALA A 451 -1.87 9.04 24.59
CA ALA A 451 -1.86 10.40 25.11
C ALA A 451 -2.04 11.47 24.01
N VAL A 452 -1.75 11.14 22.76
CA VAL A 452 -1.79 12.07 21.63
C VAL A 452 -3.02 11.83 20.74
N PHE A 453 -3.43 10.57 20.58
CA PHE A 453 -4.48 10.14 19.66
C PHE A 453 -5.59 9.35 20.37
N CYS A 454 -6.75 9.26 19.74
CA CYS A 454 -7.88 8.45 20.16
C CYS A 454 -8.35 7.54 19.00
N PRO A 455 -8.41 6.22 19.16
CA PRO A 455 -8.09 5.49 20.37
C PRO A 455 -6.60 5.47 20.73
N GLY A 456 -5.68 5.69 19.79
CA GLY A 456 -4.24 5.64 20.02
C GLY A 456 -3.71 4.23 20.32
N THR A 457 -4.46 3.20 19.91
CA THR A 457 -4.02 1.80 19.98
C THR A 457 -2.82 1.55 19.06
N PRO A 458 -2.02 0.50 19.28
CA PRO A 458 -0.94 0.14 18.39
C PRO A 458 -1.39 0.02 16.92
N ASP A 459 -0.72 0.75 16.04
CA ASP A 459 -0.91 0.72 14.59
C ASP A 459 0.45 0.85 13.90
N PRO A 460 1.26 -0.22 13.87
CA PRO A 460 2.62 -0.13 13.36
C PRO A 460 2.69 0.08 11.83
N TYR A 461 1.58 -0.08 11.11
CA TYR A 461 1.54 -0.13 9.65
C TYR A 461 0.68 0.94 8.99
N MET A 462 0.19 1.94 9.74
CA MET A 462 -0.68 3.02 9.22
C MET A 462 -1.97 2.51 8.57
N LEU A 463 -2.66 1.57 9.20
CA LEU A 463 -3.82 0.89 8.62
C LEU A 463 -5.16 1.26 9.28
N PHE A 464 -5.12 2.14 10.28
CA PHE A 464 -6.31 2.70 10.93
C PHE A 464 -6.27 4.23 10.96
N ASP A 465 -7.45 4.80 11.16
CA ASP A 465 -7.65 6.22 11.40
C ASP A 465 -7.71 6.50 12.91
N HIS A 466 -7.06 7.57 13.37
CA HIS A 466 -7.02 7.96 14.76
C HIS A 466 -7.29 9.46 14.90
N GLN A 467 -8.20 9.85 15.79
CA GLN A 467 -8.46 11.26 16.04
C GLN A 467 -7.35 11.88 16.88
N THR A 468 -6.84 13.03 16.47
CA THR A 468 -5.85 13.78 17.27
C THR A 468 -6.58 14.44 18.44
N ARG A 469 -6.09 14.25 19.66
CA ARG A 469 -6.65 14.89 20.85
C ARG A 469 -6.53 16.42 20.76
N GLU A 470 -7.53 17.12 21.26
CA GLU A 470 -7.66 18.59 21.16
C GLU A 470 -6.38 19.32 21.61
N GLU A 471 -5.86 18.93 22.77
CA GLU A 471 -4.66 19.52 23.38
C GLU A 471 -3.37 19.35 22.57
N TRP A 472 -3.39 18.46 21.59
CA TRP A 472 -2.26 18.19 20.72
C TRP A 472 -2.36 18.85 19.34
N ARG A 473 -3.55 19.23 18.88
CA ARG A 473 -3.77 19.75 17.51
C ARG A 473 -2.89 20.95 17.18
N GLU A 474 -2.73 21.89 18.11
CA GLU A 474 -1.85 23.05 17.94
C GLU A 474 -0.37 22.73 18.13
N ARG A 475 -0.04 21.65 18.83
CA ARG A 475 1.36 21.24 19.08
C ARG A 475 1.98 20.46 17.92
N ILE A 476 1.16 19.77 17.12
CA ILE A 476 1.59 18.91 16.01
C ILE A 476 0.79 19.16 14.73
N PRO A 477 0.60 20.42 14.33
CA PRO A 477 -0.33 20.78 13.24
C PRO A 477 0.05 20.19 11.88
N ALA A 478 1.33 19.83 11.65
CA ALA A 478 1.77 19.25 10.38
C ALA A 478 1.23 17.85 10.11
N VAL A 479 0.78 17.12 11.13
CA VAL A 479 0.28 15.74 11.00
C VAL A 479 -1.21 15.61 11.26
N VAL A 480 -1.88 16.71 11.57
CA VAL A 480 -3.34 16.75 11.73
C VAL A 480 -4.00 16.90 10.36
N HIS A 481 -4.88 15.96 10.02
CA HIS A 481 -5.68 16.03 8.80
C HIS A 481 -6.83 17.04 8.94
N LEU A 482 -7.49 17.41 7.83
CA LEU A 482 -8.54 18.43 7.82
C LEU A 482 -9.75 18.08 8.69
N ASP A 483 -10.04 16.80 8.85
CA ASP A 483 -11.09 16.26 9.72
C ASP A 483 -10.66 16.02 11.18
N GLY A 484 -9.45 16.48 11.55
CA GLY A 484 -8.89 16.29 12.87
C GLY A 484 -8.24 14.92 13.11
N SER A 485 -8.31 14.04 12.14
CA SER A 485 -7.71 12.70 12.22
C SER A 485 -6.23 12.69 11.86
N ALA A 486 -5.58 11.54 12.07
CA ALA A 486 -4.23 11.26 11.63
C ALA A 486 -4.10 9.79 11.23
N ARG A 487 -3.34 9.50 10.16
CA ARG A 487 -2.93 8.15 9.79
C ARG A 487 -1.70 7.77 10.60
N LEU A 488 -1.93 7.36 11.84
CA LEU A 488 -0.89 7.08 12.81
C LEU A 488 -0.03 5.88 12.40
N GLN A 489 1.28 6.00 12.59
CA GLN A 489 2.18 4.87 12.75
C GLN A 489 2.69 4.82 14.18
N THR A 490 2.60 3.66 14.83
CA THR A 490 3.25 3.44 16.13
C THR A 490 4.54 2.63 15.97
N ILE A 491 5.49 2.86 16.86
CA ILE A 491 6.68 2.03 16.99
C ILE A 491 6.99 1.80 18.46
N ALA A 492 7.21 0.53 18.82
CA ALA A 492 7.56 0.18 20.18
C ALA A 492 8.91 0.81 20.59
N ARG A 493 8.96 1.38 21.81
CA ARG A 493 10.18 1.98 22.37
C ARG A 493 11.35 0.98 22.44
N THR A 494 11.04 -0.30 22.55
CA THR A 494 12.01 -1.41 22.61
C THR A 494 12.45 -1.91 21.23
N SER A 495 11.92 -1.34 20.14
CA SER A 495 12.30 -1.73 18.79
C SER A 495 13.79 -1.49 18.55
N ALA A 496 14.45 -2.48 17.94
CA ALA A 496 15.86 -2.36 17.54
C ALA A 496 16.05 -1.43 16.33
N HIS A 497 14.98 -1.04 15.63
CA HIS A 497 15.06 -0.17 14.46
C HIS A 497 15.53 1.24 14.85
N PRO A 498 16.48 1.87 14.11
CA PRO A 498 17.08 3.16 14.47
C PRO A 498 16.04 4.29 14.66
N VAL A 499 14.91 4.26 13.95
CA VAL A 499 13.88 5.29 14.08
C VAL A 499 13.24 5.33 15.48
N ALA A 500 13.18 4.19 16.21
CA ALA A 500 12.69 4.17 17.58
C ALA A 500 13.62 4.96 18.51
N GLN A 501 14.92 4.74 18.38
CA GLN A 501 15.92 5.50 19.13
C GLN A 501 15.92 6.98 18.76
N LEU A 502 15.68 7.30 17.49
CA LEU A 502 15.55 8.67 17.02
C LEU A 502 14.37 9.38 17.70
N LEU A 503 13.21 8.75 17.75
CA LEU A 503 12.02 9.28 18.43
C LEU A 503 12.26 9.49 19.93
N ILE A 504 12.96 8.56 20.60
CA ILE A 504 13.32 8.70 22.01
C ILE A 504 14.20 9.93 22.24
N GLN A 505 15.22 10.15 21.40
CA GLN A 505 16.10 11.32 21.53
C GLN A 505 15.36 12.60 21.17
N TYR A 506 14.51 12.57 20.15
CA TYR A 506 13.70 13.72 19.74
C TYR A 506 12.69 14.12 20.83
N GLU A 507 11.98 13.15 21.44
CA GLU A 507 11.09 13.40 22.59
C GLU A 507 11.83 14.07 23.75
N ARG A 508 13.06 13.63 24.05
CA ARG A 508 13.89 14.22 25.14
C ARG A 508 14.25 15.68 24.87
N LEU A 509 14.50 16.03 23.60
CA LEU A 509 14.88 17.39 23.22
C LEU A 509 13.68 18.34 23.13
N THR A 510 12.54 17.85 22.67
CA THR A 510 11.40 18.71 22.27
C THR A 510 10.15 18.54 23.12
N GLY A 511 10.03 17.43 23.85
CA GLY A 511 8.79 17.04 24.53
C GLY A 511 7.70 16.54 23.58
N VAL A 512 8.01 16.30 22.28
CA VAL A 512 7.08 15.79 21.28
C VAL A 512 7.46 14.35 20.91
N PRO A 513 6.57 13.34 21.14
CA PRO A 513 6.94 11.94 21.00
C PRO A 513 6.80 11.39 19.57
N LEU A 514 6.72 12.27 18.56
CA LEU A 514 6.45 11.90 17.18
C LEU A 514 7.15 12.83 16.17
N LEU A 515 7.26 12.33 14.94
CA LEU A 515 7.75 13.06 13.77
C LEU A 515 6.74 12.92 12.61
N CYS A 516 6.78 13.85 11.67
CA CYS A 516 6.20 13.62 10.33
C CYS A 516 6.92 12.45 9.67
N ASN A 517 6.15 11.58 9.00
CA ASN A 517 6.65 10.47 8.19
C ASN A 517 5.97 10.46 6.81
N THR A 518 6.75 10.62 5.75
CA THR A 518 6.29 10.42 4.37
C THR A 518 7.34 9.65 3.58
N SER A 519 6.93 9.01 2.48
CA SER A 519 7.80 8.12 1.69
C SER A 519 8.97 8.85 1.05
N ALA A 520 10.18 8.28 1.18
CA ALA A 520 11.39 8.74 0.53
C ALA A 520 11.47 8.18 -0.90
N ASN A 521 10.97 8.93 -1.88
CA ASN A 521 10.89 8.51 -3.28
C ASN A 521 10.68 9.69 -4.23
N TYR A 522 11.04 9.52 -5.50
CA TYR A 522 10.57 10.39 -6.57
C TYR A 522 9.05 10.31 -6.74
N HIS A 523 8.46 11.36 -7.32
CA HIS A 523 7.05 11.33 -7.67
C HIS A 523 6.74 10.16 -8.63
N GLY A 524 5.75 9.32 -8.28
CA GLY A 524 5.32 8.19 -9.10
C GLY A 524 6.28 6.99 -9.14
N ARG A 525 7.32 6.96 -8.29
CA ARG A 525 8.30 5.87 -8.21
C ARG A 525 8.32 5.19 -6.85
N GLY A 526 8.95 4.04 -6.77
CA GLY A 526 9.28 3.34 -5.54
C GLY A 526 10.30 4.08 -4.68
N PHE A 527 10.65 3.51 -3.55
CA PHE A 527 11.57 4.13 -2.58
C PHE A 527 12.99 4.32 -3.15
N PHE A 528 13.72 5.30 -2.62
CA PHE A 528 15.14 5.45 -2.95
C PHE A 528 15.92 4.18 -2.55
N PRO A 529 16.67 3.57 -3.47
CA PRO A 529 17.48 2.39 -3.17
C PRO A 529 18.78 2.74 -2.43
N ASP A 530 19.23 4.01 -2.50
CA ASP A 530 20.50 4.52 -1.99
C ASP A 530 20.46 6.01 -1.64
N ALA A 531 21.52 6.47 -0.99
CA ALA A 531 21.67 7.87 -0.61
C ALA A 531 21.95 8.78 -1.83
N ALA A 532 22.59 8.29 -2.88
CA ALA A 532 22.88 9.05 -4.08
C ALA A 532 21.60 9.49 -4.79
N SER A 533 20.66 8.56 -5.01
CA SER A 533 19.34 8.85 -5.58
C SER A 533 18.57 9.90 -4.75
N ALA A 534 18.66 9.83 -3.42
CA ALA A 534 18.03 10.81 -2.54
C ALA A 534 18.68 12.20 -2.65
N CYS A 535 20.01 12.25 -2.77
CA CYS A 535 20.76 13.48 -2.98
C CYS A 535 20.48 14.10 -4.35
N GLU A 536 20.40 13.28 -5.40
CA GLU A 536 20.07 13.71 -6.77
C GLU A 536 18.65 14.28 -6.84
N TRP A 537 17.69 13.66 -6.12
CA TRP A 537 16.34 14.21 -5.97
C TRP A 537 16.37 15.63 -5.37
N GLY A 538 17.21 15.88 -4.37
CA GLY A 538 17.52 17.20 -3.85
C GLY A 538 16.35 17.97 -3.22
N GLY A 539 15.24 17.32 -2.94
CA GLY A 539 14.04 17.96 -2.35
C GLY A 539 14.22 18.37 -0.88
N VAL A 540 15.23 17.83 -0.20
CA VAL A 540 15.65 18.24 1.15
C VAL A 540 17.18 18.40 1.19
N GLU A 541 17.68 19.12 2.19
CA GLU A 541 19.10 19.44 2.30
C GLU A 541 19.91 18.39 3.07
N HIS A 542 19.24 17.42 3.68
CA HIS A 542 19.85 16.40 4.54
C HIS A 542 19.36 15.00 4.17
N VAL A 543 20.32 14.08 4.00
CA VAL A 543 20.09 12.65 3.80
C VAL A 543 20.88 11.89 4.85
N TRP A 544 20.21 11.18 5.74
CA TRP A 544 20.86 10.28 6.69
C TRP A 544 20.78 8.85 6.19
N CYS A 545 21.91 8.16 6.13
CA CYS A 545 22.03 6.78 5.67
C CYS A 545 22.95 6.00 6.62
N ASP A 546 22.40 5.09 7.39
CA ASP A 546 23.10 4.15 8.27
C ASP A 546 24.30 4.75 9.04
N GLY A 547 24.09 5.92 9.68
CA GLY A 547 25.10 6.58 10.52
C GLY A 547 25.90 7.69 9.82
N LEU A 548 25.68 7.93 8.55
CA LEU A 548 26.24 9.05 7.79
C LEU A 548 25.16 10.10 7.49
N LEU A 549 25.48 11.37 7.72
CA LEU A 549 24.66 12.50 7.29
C LEU A 549 25.31 13.15 6.07
N LEU A 550 24.61 13.08 4.95
CA LEU A 550 24.94 13.83 3.76
C LEU A 550 24.19 15.17 3.83
N SER A 551 24.92 16.28 3.70
CA SER A 551 24.35 17.62 3.69
C SER A 551 24.71 18.32 2.40
N LYS A 552 23.74 19.02 1.82
CA LYS A 552 23.95 19.82 0.63
C LYS A 552 24.95 20.93 0.93
N ALA A 553 26.02 21.03 0.15
CA ALA A 553 27.04 22.09 0.33
C ALA A 553 26.36 23.44 0.15
N CYS A 554 26.53 24.35 1.12
CA CYS A 554 26.13 25.74 0.91
C CYS A 554 26.88 26.27 -0.32
N SER A 555 26.15 26.72 -1.33
CA SER A 555 26.76 27.47 -2.42
C SER A 555 27.31 28.75 -1.83
N THR A 556 28.60 28.77 -1.50
CA THR A 556 29.35 30.02 -1.22
C THR A 556 29.59 30.76 -2.54
N GLY A 557 28.52 31.14 -3.19
CA GLY A 557 28.54 32.11 -4.28
C GLY A 557 28.31 33.49 -3.68
N LEU A 558 29.38 34.31 -3.60
CA LEU A 558 29.24 35.74 -3.46
C LEU A 558 28.25 36.24 -4.54
N PRO A 559 27.25 37.06 -4.21
CA PRO A 559 26.41 37.68 -5.21
C PRO A 559 27.30 38.60 -6.05
N SER A 560 27.51 38.22 -7.32
CA SER A 560 28.04 39.19 -8.29
C SER A 560 26.95 40.23 -8.50
N SER A 561 27.28 41.49 -8.13
CA SER A 561 26.70 42.77 -8.53
C SER A 561 25.19 42.85 -8.79
N ILE A 562 24.58 43.62 -7.94
CA ILE A 562 23.27 44.24 -8.13
C ILE A 562 23.27 45.03 -9.45
N ASP A 563 22.55 44.53 -10.45
CA ASP A 563 22.07 45.36 -11.55
C ASP A 563 20.62 45.77 -11.24
N GLU A 564 20.39 47.07 -11.25
CA GLU A 564 19.11 47.72 -11.01
C GLU A 564 18.04 47.33 -12.02
N PRO A 565 16.75 47.37 -11.67
CA PRO A 565 15.68 46.90 -12.53
C PRO A 565 15.34 47.89 -13.63
N GLY A 566 15.62 47.53 -14.87
CA GLY A 566 15.05 48.15 -16.06
C GLY A 566 13.58 47.80 -16.23
N SER A 567 12.79 48.85 -16.38
CA SER A 567 11.35 48.85 -16.59
C SER A 567 10.86 48.11 -17.82
N GLY A 568 9.75 47.35 -17.68
CA GLY A 568 8.71 47.18 -18.70
C GLY A 568 8.81 45.98 -19.61
N GLY A 569 7.96 45.00 -19.43
CA GLY A 569 7.69 43.93 -20.43
C GLY A 569 6.48 43.09 -20.03
N ARG A 570 5.44 43.22 -20.86
CA ARG A 570 4.14 42.53 -20.76
C ARG A 570 4.30 41.01 -20.81
N PHE A 571 3.54 40.31 -19.94
CA PHE A 571 3.33 38.88 -20.03
C PHE A 571 2.39 38.55 -21.20
N GLU A 572 2.89 37.90 -22.22
CA GLU A 572 2.07 37.21 -23.23
C GLU A 572 1.90 35.72 -22.81
N ARG A 573 0.67 35.28 -22.93
CA ARG A 573 0.27 33.88 -22.68
C ARG A 573 0.83 32.98 -23.79
N ALA A 574 1.64 32.01 -23.42
CA ALA A 574 2.00 30.93 -24.33
C ALA A 574 0.91 29.84 -24.32
N VAL A 575 0.28 29.65 -25.47
CA VAL A 575 -0.65 28.57 -25.78
C VAL A 575 0.16 27.32 -26.09
N ALA A 576 -0.13 26.22 -25.40
CA ALA A 576 0.48 24.92 -25.67
C ALA A 576 -0.12 24.30 -26.94
N ALA A 577 0.75 23.89 -27.86
CA ALA A 577 0.40 23.09 -29.00
C ALA A 577 0.38 21.57 -28.67
N PRO A 578 -0.47 20.76 -29.33
CA PRO A 578 -0.58 19.34 -29.05
C PRO A 578 0.52 18.53 -29.77
N LEU A 579 1.12 17.58 -29.07
CA LEU A 579 1.94 16.53 -29.67
C LEU A 579 1.00 15.35 -30.01
N GLY A 580 0.93 15.04 -31.31
CA GLY A 580 0.23 13.88 -31.81
C GLY A 580 1.15 12.66 -31.98
N ALA A 581 0.48 11.52 -32.10
CA ALA A 581 0.81 10.12 -32.34
C ALA A 581 1.13 9.31 -31.09
#